data_dbd0890d7318bba58c07435da2ad9ee0
#
_entry.id   dbd0890d7318bba58c07435da2ad9ee0
#
_cell.length_a   1.000
_cell.length_b   1.000
_cell.length_c   1.000
_cell.angle_alpha   90.00
_cell.angle_beta   90.00
_cell.angle_gamma   90.00
#
_symmetry.space_group_name_H-M   'P 1'
#
loop_
_entity.id
_entity.type
_entity.pdbx_description
1 polymer ?
#
loop_
_entity_poly.entity_id
_entity_poly.type
_entity_poly.pdbx_seq_one_letter_code
_entity_poly.pdbx_strand_id
1 'polypeptide(L)'
;MMTTEEEVLSPDDRDFVTALASGLEVVLAFDEAHPRMTLSEVAARTDMNRARARRFLLTLHALGYVRKQGRYFELAPRVLQLGYAFLSANNYRSVIQQVLEDITAESGESSSLGVLDGDAVTYVARSSAPHRLMAITLSVGTRLPAAHTSMGRALLAQLPDAELDAFLERVTLERYTDKTVTDKALLKKCILKVRQQGYAIADQELDSGLRSLAVPAFDANGKLLGAINISTNAARVDLDTLMREYLPLLQRKAREIRETVS
;
A
#
# COMPACT_ATOMS: atom_id res chain seq x y z
N MET A 1 30.46 7.34 -6.36
CA MET A 1 29.56 7.58 -7.51
C MET A 1 28.36 8.27 -6.92
N MET A 2 28.22 9.59 -7.17
CA MET A 2 27.11 10.40 -6.64
C MET A 2 25.81 9.89 -7.29
N THR A 3 24.91 9.32 -6.49
CA THR A 3 23.53 9.13 -6.90
C THR A 3 22.90 10.51 -6.98
N THR A 4 22.65 10.97 -8.19
CA THR A 4 21.76 12.13 -8.45
C THR A 4 20.44 11.86 -7.77
N GLU A 5 20.08 12.67 -6.78
CA GLU A 5 18.69 12.76 -6.32
C GLU A 5 17.84 13.03 -7.57
N GLU A 6 16.96 12.11 -7.92
CA GLU A 6 15.96 12.36 -8.94
C GLU A 6 15.05 13.46 -8.39
N GLU A 7 15.22 14.66 -8.93
CA GLU A 7 14.42 15.84 -8.58
C GLU A 7 12.96 15.54 -8.97
N VAL A 8 12.11 15.29 -7.99
CA VAL A 8 10.68 15.04 -8.22
C VAL A 8 10.05 16.33 -8.71
N LEU A 9 9.56 16.34 -9.95
CA LEU A 9 8.91 17.49 -10.57
C LEU A 9 7.74 18.00 -9.73
N SER A 10 7.72 19.29 -9.46
CA SER A 10 6.59 19.98 -8.85
C SER A 10 5.52 20.32 -9.89
N PRO A 11 4.26 20.57 -9.48
CA PRO A 11 3.20 21.00 -10.40
C PRO A 11 3.51 22.31 -11.17
N ASP A 12 4.45 23.13 -10.66
CA ASP A 12 4.87 24.39 -11.26
C ASP A 12 6.04 24.22 -12.23
N ASP A 13 6.64 23.04 -12.32
CA ASP A 13 7.75 22.78 -13.22
C ASP A 13 7.29 22.75 -14.68
N ARG A 14 8.12 23.27 -15.56
CA ARG A 14 7.85 23.35 -17.00
C ARG A 14 7.58 21.97 -17.64
N ASP A 15 8.25 20.94 -17.14
CA ASP A 15 8.15 19.58 -17.67
C ASP A 15 6.99 18.79 -17.02
N PHE A 16 6.28 19.40 -16.04
CA PHE A 16 5.12 18.76 -15.41
C PHE A 16 3.88 18.83 -16.30
N VAL A 17 3.41 17.67 -16.76
CA VAL A 17 2.23 17.57 -17.64
C VAL A 17 0.95 17.56 -16.79
N THR A 18 0.44 18.74 -16.43
CA THR A 18 -0.78 18.92 -15.63
C THR A 18 -2.00 18.18 -16.22
N ALA A 19 -2.07 18.04 -17.54
CA ALA A 19 -3.18 17.29 -18.18
C ALA A 19 -3.12 15.80 -17.86
N LEU A 20 -1.93 15.20 -17.80
CA LEU A 20 -1.75 13.80 -17.42
C LEU A 20 -2.15 13.58 -15.94
N ALA A 21 -1.66 14.43 -15.04
CA ALA A 21 -2.02 14.38 -13.63
C ALA A 21 -3.54 14.42 -13.44
N SER A 22 -4.21 15.41 -14.07
CA SER A 22 -5.66 15.55 -14.00
C SER A 22 -6.44 14.36 -14.60
N GLY A 23 -5.90 13.74 -15.65
CA GLY A 23 -6.49 12.51 -16.22
C GLY A 23 -6.44 11.34 -15.24
N LEU A 24 -5.33 11.17 -14.52
CA LEU A 24 -5.18 10.16 -13.48
C LEU A 24 -6.07 10.46 -12.27
N GLU A 25 -6.20 11.72 -11.84
CA GLU A 25 -7.14 12.13 -10.78
C GLU A 25 -8.58 11.74 -11.10
N VAL A 26 -9.01 11.90 -12.36
CA VAL A 26 -10.36 11.48 -12.80
C VAL A 26 -10.53 9.96 -12.70
N VAL A 27 -9.51 9.16 -13.01
CA VAL A 27 -9.58 7.69 -12.84
C VAL A 27 -9.67 7.33 -11.36
N LEU A 28 -8.87 7.96 -10.51
CA LEU A 28 -8.80 7.72 -9.06
C LEU A 28 -10.02 8.26 -8.30
N ALA A 29 -10.84 9.11 -8.92
CA ALA A 29 -12.09 9.60 -8.32
C ALA A 29 -13.15 8.50 -8.18
N PHE A 30 -13.05 7.40 -8.96
CA PHE A 30 -13.96 6.27 -8.85
C PHE A 30 -13.48 5.29 -7.77
N ASP A 31 -14.38 4.93 -6.87
CA ASP A 31 -14.13 3.99 -5.77
C ASP A 31 -15.35 3.09 -5.51
N GLU A 32 -15.27 2.25 -4.48
CA GLU A 32 -16.36 1.33 -4.10
C GLU A 32 -17.66 2.09 -3.74
N ALA A 33 -17.54 3.25 -3.10
CA ALA A 33 -18.69 4.09 -2.74
C ALA A 33 -19.23 4.88 -3.96
N HIS A 34 -18.42 5.10 -4.97
CA HIS A 34 -18.72 5.90 -6.16
C HIS A 34 -18.34 5.15 -7.44
N PRO A 35 -18.86 3.93 -7.67
CA PRO A 35 -18.50 3.11 -8.84
C PRO A 35 -19.04 3.70 -10.16
N ARG A 36 -20.02 4.60 -10.05
CA ARG A 36 -20.71 5.23 -11.18
C ARG A 36 -21.09 6.66 -10.83
N MET A 37 -20.64 7.62 -11.62
CA MET A 37 -20.83 9.04 -11.34
C MET A 37 -21.28 9.82 -12.56
N THR A 38 -22.01 10.93 -12.32
CA THR A 38 -22.29 11.96 -13.31
C THR A 38 -21.07 12.87 -13.50
N LEU A 39 -21.07 13.65 -14.57
CA LEU A 39 -20.04 14.69 -14.80
C LEU A 39 -19.89 15.65 -13.61
N SER A 40 -21.02 16.01 -12.96
CA SER A 40 -20.98 16.96 -11.83
C SER A 40 -20.33 16.36 -10.58
N GLU A 41 -20.58 15.07 -10.31
CA GLU A 41 -19.99 14.35 -9.19
C GLU A 41 -18.47 14.16 -9.39
N VAL A 42 -18.05 13.79 -10.61
CA VAL A 42 -16.62 13.69 -10.93
C VAL A 42 -15.95 15.06 -10.78
N ALA A 43 -16.56 16.13 -11.30
CA ALA A 43 -16.01 17.48 -11.19
C ALA A 43 -15.84 17.93 -9.73
N ALA A 44 -16.84 17.62 -8.87
CA ALA A 44 -16.78 17.95 -7.45
C ALA A 44 -15.69 17.16 -6.71
N ARG A 45 -15.54 15.86 -7.01
CA ARG A 45 -14.52 14.99 -6.35
C ARG A 45 -13.09 15.30 -6.75
N THR A 46 -12.88 15.84 -7.95
CA THR A 46 -11.55 16.20 -8.48
C THR A 46 -11.22 17.68 -8.35
N ASP A 47 -12.09 18.47 -7.70
CA ASP A 47 -11.98 19.94 -7.62
C ASP A 47 -11.78 20.61 -8.99
N MET A 48 -12.36 20.02 -10.03
CA MET A 48 -12.31 20.55 -11.39
C MET A 48 -13.60 21.26 -11.74
N ASN A 49 -13.50 22.31 -12.60
CA ASN A 49 -14.71 22.81 -13.24
C ASN A 49 -15.28 21.75 -14.21
N ARG A 50 -16.60 21.83 -14.46
CA ARG A 50 -17.31 20.84 -15.30
C ARG A 50 -16.76 20.72 -16.72
N ALA A 51 -16.27 21.82 -17.30
CA ALA A 51 -15.73 21.81 -18.66
C ALA A 51 -14.41 21.00 -18.71
N ARG A 52 -13.54 21.17 -17.72
CA ARG A 52 -12.27 20.42 -17.58
C ARG A 52 -12.56 18.94 -17.32
N ALA A 53 -13.37 18.58 -16.33
CA ALA A 53 -13.76 17.21 -16.04
C ALA A 53 -14.39 16.51 -17.26
N ARG A 54 -15.25 17.22 -18.01
CA ARG A 54 -15.85 16.70 -19.24
C ARG A 54 -14.82 16.32 -20.29
N ARG A 55 -13.80 17.14 -20.49
CA ARG A 55 -12.75 16.85 -21.47
C ARG A 55 -11.97 15.60 -21.11
N PHE A 56 -11.60 15.42 -19.85
CA PHE A 56 -10.91 14.21 -19.39
C PHE A 56 -11.80 12.96 -19.49
N LEU A 57 -13.06 13.03 -19.04
CA LEU A 57 -13.99 11.90 -19.14
C LEU A 57 -14.22 11.46 -20.60
N LEU A 58 -14.37 12.40 -21.53
CA LEU A 58 -14.53 12.06 -22.94
C LEU A 58 -13.25 11.51 -23.57
N THR A 59 -12.07 12.00 -23.17
CA THR A 59 -10.78 11.46 -23.60
C THR A 59 -10.59 10.04 -23.06
N LEU A 60 -10.84 9.81 -21.77
CA LEU A 60 -10.75 8.48 -21.16
C LEU A 60 -11.77 7.51 -21.76
N HIS A 61 -12.97 8.01 -22.14
CA HIS A 61 -13.97 7.23 -22.84
C HIS A 61 -13.50 6.84 -24.26
N ALA A 62 -12.94 7.79 -25.01
CA ALA A 62 -12.37 7.53 -26.35
C ALA A 62 -11.19 6.53 -26.29
N LEU A 63 -10.38 6.60 -25.23
CA LEU A 63 -9.29 5.66 -24.98
C LEU A 63 -9.77 4.31 -24.42
N GLY A 64 -11.04 4.15 -24.06
CA GLY A 64 -11.64 2.92 -23.54
C GLY A 64 -11.40 2.65 -22.06
N TYR A 65 -10.89 3.61 -21.28
CA TYR A 65 -10.71 3.50 -19.83
C TYR A 65 -11.98 3.83 -19.04
N VAL A 66 -12.90 4.58 -19.62
CA VAL A 66 -14.19 4.96 -19.04
C VAL A 66 -15.30 4.56 -19.99
N ARG A 67 -16.40 4.02 -19.45
CA ARG A 67 -17.66 3.82 -20.16
C ARG A 67 -18.62 4.94 -19.84
N LYS A 68 -19.44 5.31 -20.83
CA LYS A 68 -20.51 6.29 -20.67
C LYS A 68 -21.84 5.62 -20.94
N GLN A 69 -22.78 5.72 -19.98
CA GLN A 69 -24.15 5.23 -20.11
C GLN A 69 -25.13 6.36 -19.75
N GLY A 70 -25.74 6.95 -20.76
CA GLY A 70 -26.57 8.14 -20.57
C GLY A 70 -25.78 9.31 -19.98
N ARG A 71 -26.16 9.76 -18.79
CA ARG A 71 -25.46 10.85 -18.06
C ARG A 71 -24.36 10.37 -17.13
N TYR A 72 -24.19 9.05 -16.96
CA TYR A 72 -23.24 8.44 -16.02
C TYR A 72 -21.98 7.95 -16.71
N PHE A 73 -20.90 7.97 -15.95
CA PHE A 73 -19.59 7.44 -16.29
C PHE A 73 -19.20 6.37 -15.26
N GLU A 74 -18.48 5.34 -15.70
CA GLU A 74 -17.93 4.26 -14.88
C GLU A 74 -16.57 3.82 -15.46
N LEU A 75 -15.71 3.27 -14.63
CA LEU A 75 -14.44 2.71 -15.12
C LEU A 75 -14.69 1.51 -16.02
N ALA A 76 -13.94 1.43 -17.11
CA ALA A 76 -13.94 0.26 -17.99
C ALA A 76 -12.87 -0.75 -17.53
N PRO A 77 -13.02 -2.07 -17.81
CA PRO A 77 -12.03 -3.08 -17.46
C PRO A 77 -10.61 -2.80 -17.96
N ARG A 78 -10.47 -1.97 -18.99
CA ARG A 78 -9.17 -1.56 -19.53
C ARG A 78 -8.28 -0.84 -18.50
N VAL A 79 -8.86 -0.21 -17.46
CA VAL A 79 -8.08 0.40 -16.36
C VAL A 79 -7.18 -0.62 -15.68
N LEU A 80 -7.58 -1.90 -15.62
CA LEU A 80 -6.77 -2.98 -15.05
C LEU A 80 -5.42 -3.16 -15.76
N GLN A 81 -5.30 -2.73 -17.02
CA GLN A 81 -4.02 -2.78 -17.75
C GLN A 81 -2.94 -1.90 -17.13
N LEU A 82 -3.31 -0.78 -16.49
CA LEU A 82 -2.37 0.10 -15.80
C LEU A 82 -1.75 -0.60 -14.59
N GLY A 83 -2.57 -1.25 -13.77
CA GLY A 83 -2.09 -2.05 -12.64
C GLY A 83 -1.37 -3.33 -13.10
N TYR A 84 -1.85 -3.98 -14.16
CA TYR A 84 -1.23 -5.17 -14.71
C TYR A 84 0.19 -4.90 -15.23
N ALA A 85 0.47 -3.74 -15.81
CA ALA A 85 1.81 -3.35 -16.24
C ALA A 85 2.82 -3.38 -15.07
N PHE A 86 2.44 -2.85 -13.89
CA PHE A 86 3.25 -2.95 -12.69
C PHE A 86 3.42 -4.40 -12.21
N LEU A 87 2.32 -5.14 -12.19
CA LEU A 87 2.30 -6.51 -11.66
C LEU A 87 3.01 -7.51 -12.57
N SER A 88 3.00 -7.31 -13.90
CA SER A 88 3.67 -8.17 -14.87
C SER A 88 5.16 -7.89 -15.02
N ALA A 89 5.60 -6.68 -14.72
CA ALA A 89 7.02 -6.34 -14.67
C ALA A 89 7.75 -7.07 -13.51
N ASN A 90 6.99 -7.62 -12.57
CA ASN A 90 7.52 -8.34 -11.42
C ASN A 90 7.13 -9.82 -11.50
N ASN A 91 8.03 -10.65 -12.05
CA ASN A 91 7.81 -12.08 -12.32
C ASN A 91 7.48 -12.95 -11.08
N TYR A 92 7.60 -12.41 -9.87
CA TYR A 92 7.40 -13.13 -8.61
C TYR A 92 5.95 -13.18 -8.12
N ARG A 93 4.98 -12.59 -8.85
CA ARG A 93 3.60 -12.45 -8.38
C ARG A 93 2.93 -13.76 -8.02
N SER A 94 3.07 -14.80 -8.85
CA SER A 94 2.46 -16.12 -8.60
C SER A 94 3.04 -16.78 -7.36
N VAL A 95 4.35 -16.69 -7.16
CA VAL A 95 5.04 -17.20 -5.98
C VAL A 95 4.56 -16.48 -4.72
N ILE A 96 4.54 -15.15 -4.75
CA ILE A 96 4.05 -14.35 -3.61
C ILE A 96 2.60 -14.65 -3.30
N GLN A 97 1.73 -14.76 -4.31
CA GLN A 97 0.32 -15.07 -4.08
C GLN A 97 0.14 -16.43 -3.39
N GLN A 98 0.86 -17.46 -3.86
CA GLN A 98 0.85 -18.78 -3.24
C GLN A 98 1.34 -18.73 -1.79
N VAL A 99 2.45 -18.05 -1.53
CA VAL A 99 3.00 -17.87 -0.17
C VAL A 99 1.99 -17.17 0.75
N LEU A 100 1.29 -16.14 0.28
CA LEU A 100 0.26 -15.47 1.06
C LEU A 100 -0.95 -16.40 1.35
N GLU A 101 -1.34 -17.20 0.37
CA GLU A 101 -2.40 -18.21 0.57
C GLU A 101 -2.02 -19.25 1.61
N ASP A 102 -0.77 -19.72 1.59
CA ASP A 102 -0.24 -20.64 2.59
C ASP A 102 -0.21 -19.99 3.99
N ILE A 103 0.27 -18.74 4.11
CA ILE A 103 0.24 -17.99 5.37
C ILE A 103 -1.20 -17.91 5.90
N THR A 104 -2.14 -17.58 5.03
CA THR A 104 -3.55 -17.46 5.43
C THR A 104 -4.14 -18.81 5.82
N ALA A 105 -3.81 -19.89 5.12
CA ALA A 105 -4.27 -21.25 5.46
C ALA A 105 -3.70 -21.73 6.79
N GLU A 106 -2.40 -21.48 7.05
CA GLU A 106 -1.74 -21.93 8.29
C GLU A 106 -2.15 -21.07 9.51
N SER A 107 -2.29 -19.75 9.35
CA SER A 107 -2.61 -18.84 10.47
C SER A 107 -4.11 -18.65 10.71
N GLY A 108 -4.95 -18.87 9.69
CA GLY A 108 -6.36 -18.50 9.71
C GLY A 108 -6.59 -16.98 9.64
N GLU A 109 -5.54 -16.18 9.35
CA GLU A 109 -5.57 -14.73 9.30
C GLU A 109 -5.27 -14.22 7.91
N SER A 110 -5.70 -12.99 7.61
CA SER A 110 -5.36 -12.34 6.34
C SER A 110 -3.89 -11.97 6.26
N SER A 111 -3.31 -12.20 5.10
CA SER A 111 -1.92 -11.85 4.78
C SER A 111 -1.82 -10.96 3.55
N SER A 112 -0.78 -10.16 3.45
CA SER A 112 -0.59 -9.25 2.32
C SER A 112 0.90 -9.01 2.05
N LEU A 113 1.22 -8.62 0.80
CA LEU A 113 2.47 -7.97 0.44
C LEU A 113 2.20 -6.50 0.22
N GLY A 114 3.01 -5.64 0.83
CA GLY A 114 3.02 -4.20 0.60
C GLY A 114 4.38 -3.70 0.16
N VAL A 115 4.38 -2.62 -0.63
CA VAL A 115 5.58 -1.90 -1.06
C VAL A 115 5.52 -0.47 -0.57
N LEU A 116 6.67 0.13 -0.29
CA LEU A 116 6.76 1.53 0.10
C LEU A 116 6.55 2.42 -1.14
N ASP A 117 5.68 3.41 -1.02
CA ASP A 117 5.34 4.36 -2.07
C ASP A 117 5.17 5.75 -1.44
N GLY A 118 6.25 6.52 -1.44
CA GLY A 118 6.32 7.80 -0.72
C GLY A 118 6.16 7.60 0.79
N ASP A 119 5.11 8.19 1.37
CA ASP A 119 4.81 8.11 2.80
C ASP A 119 3.78 7.01 3.13
N ALA A 120 3.39 6.22 2.13
CA ALA A 120 2.40 5.16 2.26
C ALA A 120 2.98 3.78 1.93
N VAL A 121 2.26 2.75 2.37
CA VAL A 121 2.40 1.38 1.89
C VAL A 121 1.26 1.10 0.93
N THR A 122 1.60 0.68 -0.29
CA THR A 122 0.64 0.21 -1.28
C THR A 122 0.55 -1.32 -1.24
N TYR A 123 -0.65 -1.85 -1.06
CA TYR A 123 -0.92 -3.29 -1.06
C TYR A 123 -0.89 -3.83 -2.48
N VAL A 124 0.04 -4.72 -2.80
CA VAL A 124 0.26 -5.25 -4.16
C VAL A 124 -0.19 -6.70 -4.33
N ALA A 125 -0.29 -7.46 -3.24
CA ALA A 125 -0.88 -8.79 -3.21
C ALA A 125 -1.56 -9.04 -1.86
N ARG A 126 -2.60 -9.89 -1.84
CA ARG A 126 -3.35 -10.20 -0.62
C ARG A 126 -4.01 -11.58 -0.69
N SER A 127 -4.02 -12.26 0.45
CA SER A 127 -4.88 -13.40 0.74
C SER A 127 -5.78 -13.05 1.93
N SER A 128 -7.08 -13.20 1.77
CA SER A 128 -8.06 -12.85 2.79
C SER A 128 -8.56 -14.08 3.52
N ALA A 129 -8.52 -14.04 4.85
CA ALA A 129 -9.12 -15.10 5.65
C ALA A 129 -10.65 -15.10 5.48
N PRO A 130 -11.28 -16.26 5.23
CA PRO A 130 -12.72 -16.36 5.12
C PRO A 130 -13.41 -15.98 6.44
N HIS A 131 -14.55 -15.31 6.33
CA HIS A 131 -15.41 -14.95 7.48
C HIS A 131 -14.77 -14.02 8.53
N ARG A 132 -13.70 -13.27 8.17
CA ARG A 132 -13.09 -12.27 9.04
C ARG A 132 -13.58 -10.88 8.66
N LEU A 133 -14.53 -10.35 9.44
CA LEU A 133 -14.93 -8.95 9.34
C LEU A 133 -13.82 -8.10 9.97
N MET A 134 -13.15 -7.30 9.15
CA MET A 134 -12.24 -6.25 9.60
C MET A 134 -12.93 -4.90 9.39
N ALA A 135 -12.69 -3.96 10.29
CA ALA A 135 -13.27 -2.62 10.18
C ALA A 135 -12.81 -1.89 8.90
N ILE A 136 -11.62 -2.22 8.41
CA ILE A 136 -11.07 -1.66 7.17
C ILE A 136 -11.12 -2.72 6.08
N THR A 137 -11.83 -2.44 4.98
CA THR A 137 -11.80 -3.25 3.77
C THR A 137 -10.50 -2.98 3.01
N LEU A 138 -9.59 -3.96 3.01
CA LEU A 138 -8.31 -3.87 2.33
C LEU A 138 -8.35 -4.66 1.02
N SER A 139 -7.87 -4.05 -0.05
CA SER A 139 -7.72 -4.67 -1.37
C SER A 139 -6.36 -4.32 -1.99
N VAL A 140 -6.00 -5.00 -3.08
CA VAL A 140 -4.84 -4.60 -3.89
C VAL A 140 -5.06 -3.18 -4.39
N GLY A 141 -4.03 -2.34 -4.27
CA GLY A 141 -4.10 -0.90 -4.55
C GLY A 141 -4.44 -0.03 -3.33
N THR A 142 -4.90 -0.61 -2.21
CA THR A 142 -5.10 0.17 -0.97
C THR A 142 -3.79 0.78 -0.51
N ARG A 143 -3.83 2.04 -0.10
CA ARG A 143 -2.70 2.80 0.44
C ARG A 143 -2.95 3.12 1.91
N LEU A 144 -2.00 2.79 2.77
CA LEU A 144 -2.06 3.10 4.20
C LEU A 144 -0.79 3.83 4.65
N PRO A 145 -0.85 4.73 5.67
CA PRO A 145 0.32 5.45 6.15
C PRO A 145 1.42 4.50 6.63
N ALA A 146 2.64 4.63 6.08
CA ALA A 146 3.76 3.75 6.39
C ALA A 146 4.18 3.85 7.87
N ALA A 147 4.09 5.02 8.48
CA ALA A 147 4.46 5.26 9.87
C ALA A 147 3.67 4.41 10.88
N HIS A 148 2.41 4.06 10.57
CA HIS A 148 1.46 3.45 11.49
C HIS A 148 1.07 2.01 11.15
N THR A 149 1.74 1.41 10.15
CA THR A 149 1.54 0.02 9.75
C THR A 149 2.77 -0.84 10.01
N SER A 150 2.57 -2.13 10.29
CA SER A 150 3.70 -3.06 10.48
C SER A 150 4.53 -3.19 9.18
N MET A 151 3.88 -3.31 8.01
CA MET A 151 4.60 -3.35 6.73
C MET A 151 5.38 -2.07 6.48
N GLY A 152 4.78 -0.90 6.75
CA GLY A 152 5.47 0.37 6.57
C GLY A 152 6.72 0.49 7.43
N ARG A 153 6.64 0.14 8.71
CA ARG A 153 7.83 0.13 9.60
C ARG A 153 8.87 -0.89 9.19
N ALA A 154 8.45 -2.07 8.71
CA ALA A 154 9.36 -3.07 8.20
C ALA A 154 10.12 -2.57 6.95
N LEU A 155 9.45 -1.81 6.07
CA LEU A 155 10.03 -1.21 4.87
C LEU A 155 10.91 0.00 5.20
N LEU A 156 10.43 0.92 6.04
CA LEU A 156 11.19 2.08 6.50
C LEU A 156 12.50 1.66 7.21
N ALA A 157 12.49 0.53 7.89
CA ALA A 157 13.67 -0.04 8.51
C ALA A 157 14.76 -0.48 7.51
N GLN A 158 14.42 -0.66 6.22
CA GLN A 158 15.36 -1.02 5.16
C GLN A 158 15.99 0.20 4.47
N LEU A 159 15.45 1.40 4.70
CA LEU A 159 15.99 2.63 4.11
C LEU A 159 17.36 2.97 4.66
N PRO A 160 18.28 3.54 3.87
CA PRO A 160 19.45 4.24 4.37
C PRO A 160 19.09 5.34 5.37
N ASP A 161 20.01 5.68 6.27
CA ASP A 161 19.71 6.65 7.33
C ASP A 161 19.28 8.02 6.79
N ALA A 162 19.91 8.50 5.72
CA ALA A 162 19.54 9.78 5.09
C ALA A 162 18.11 9.77 4.54
N GLU A 163 17.68 8.67 3.90
CA GLU A 163 16.33 8.54 3.37
C GLU A 163 15.29 8.40 4.49
N LEU A 164 15.63 7.68 5.57
CA LEU A 164 14.77 7.58 6.75
C LEU A 164 14.61 8.95 7.41
N ASP A 165 15.67 9.73 7.52
CA ASP A 165 15.62 11.08 8.09
C ASP A 165 14.79 12.02 7.21
N ALA A 166 14.97 11.98 5.89
CA ALA A 166 14.14 12.73 4.94
C ALA A 166 12.65 12.33 5.01
N PHE A 167 12.36 11.03 5.17
CA PHE A 167 10.98 10.57 5.43
C PHE A 167 10.41 11.18 6.72
N LEU A 168 11.17 11.13 7.81
CA LEU A 168 10.74 11.66 9.11
C LEU A 168 10.54 13.18 9.10
N GLU A 169 11.32 13.92 8.32
CA GLU A 169 11.14 15.36 8.17
C GLU A 169 9.81 15.71 7.50
N ARG A 170 9.48 15.06 6.38
CA ARG A 170 8.30 15.40 5.56
C ARG A 170 6.99 14.77 6.07
N VAL A 171 7.05 13.59 6.75
CA VAL A 171 5.83 12.87 7.14
C VAL A 171 5.01 13.65 8.17
N THR A 172 3.69 13.69 7.97
CA THR A 172 2.73 14.15 8.96
C THR A 172 2.20 12.95 9.73
N LEU A 173 2.33 12.97 11.05
CA LEU A 173 1.86 11.90 11.93
C LEU A 173 0.48 12.25 12.47
N GLU A 174 -0.55 11.73 11.84
CA GLU A 174 -1.94 11.87 12.28
C GLU A 174 -2.24 10.89 13.42
N ARG A 175 -3.12 11.30 14.34
CA ARG A 175 -3.61 10.44 15.40
C ARG A 175 -4.87 9.71 14.94
N TYR A 176 -4.80 8.39 14.83
CA TYR A 176 -5.93 7.52 14.47
C TYR A 176 -6.58 6.89 15.71
N THR A 177 -5.76 6.58 16.73
CA THR A 177 -6.19 5.98 18.01
C THR A 177 -5.39 6.58 19.15
N ASP A 178 -5.72 6.18 20.38
CA ASP A 178 -4.93 6.57 21.56
C ASP A 178 -3.54 5.91 21.60
N LYS A 179 -3.34 4.85 20.83
CA LYS A 179 -2.05 4.14 20.71
C LYS A 179 -1.18 4.63 19.57
N THR A 180 -1.68 5.51 18.72
CA THR A 180 -0.94 6.02 17.56
C THR A 180 0.33 6.76 18.01
N VAL A 181 1.47 6.37 17.46
CA VAL A 181 2.74 7.10 17.66
C VAL A 181 2.70 8.38 16.84
N THR A 182 2.68 9.54 17.51
CA THR A 182 2.64 10.87 16.88
C THR A 182 3.92 11.68 17.06
N ASP A 183 4.91 11.15 17.79
CA ASP A 183 6.23 11.75 17.98
C ASP A 183 7.24 11.16 16.99
N LYS A 184 7.88 12.01 16.19
CA LYS A 184 8.86 11.59 15.15
C LYS A 184 10.10 10.93 15.74
N ALA A 185 10.58 11.39 16.90
CA ALA A 185 11.75 10.80 17.56
C ALA A 185 11.44 9.40 18.12
N LEU A 186 10.23 9.21 18.66
CA LEU A 186 9.76 7.91 19.10
C LEU A 186 9.57 6.97 17.88
N LEU A 187 8.98 7.46 16.79
CA LEU A 187 8.85 6.68 15.56
C LEU A 187 10.21 6.22 15.03
N LYS A 188 11.21 7.12 14.99
CA LYS A 188 12.59 6.76 14.60
C LYS A 188 13.15 5.65 15.47
N LYS A 189 12.99 5.73 16.79
CA LYS A 189 13.42 4.66 17.73
C LYS A 189 12.71 3.33 17.43
N CYS A 190 11.41 3.36 17.15
CA CYS A 190 10.66 2.16 16.77
C CYS A 190 11.21 1.55 15.48
N ILE A 191 11.47 2.35 14.44
CA ILE A 191 12.00 1.88 13.16
C ILE A 191 13.42 1.30 13.32
N LEU A 192 14.29 1.96 14.08
CA LEU A 192 15.65 1.44 14.34
C LEU A 192 15.62 0.12 15.13
N LYS A 193 14.65 -0.03 16.06
CA LYS A 193 14.43 -1.33 16.72
C LYS A 193 13.97 -2.39 15.73
N VAL A 194 13.07 -2.07 14.80
CA VAL A 194 12.65 -2.98 13.72
C VAL A 194 13.84 -3.41 12.87
N ARG A 195 14.73 -2.50 12.51
CA ARG A 195 15.98 -2.80 11.75
C ARG A 195 16.85 -3.83 12.47
N GLN A 196 16.97 -3.73 13.79
CA GLN A 196 17.78 -4.64 14.59
C GLN A 196 17.15 -6.02 14.76
N GLN A 197 15.82 -6.07 14.98
CA GLN A 197 15.13 -7.32 15.29
C GLN A 197 14.55 -8.04 14.05
N GLY A 198 14.46 -7.36 12.88
CA GLY A 198 14.04 -7.95 11.61
C GLY A 198 12.51 -8.11 11.43
N TYR A 199 11.69 -7.56 12.33
CA TYR A 199 10.24 -7.57 12.22
C TYR A 199 9.61 -6.32 12.85
N ALA A 200 8.40 -6.00 12.44
CA ALA A 200 7.63 -4.87 12.96
C ALA A 200 6.24 -5.32 13.44
N ILE A 201 5.80 -4.75 14.55
CA ILE A 201 4.43 -4.89 15.07
C ILE A 201 3.79 -3.50 15.05
N ALA A 202 2.53 -3.43 14.60
CA ALA A 202 1.63 -2.30 14.83
C ALA A 202 0.44 -2.81 15.64
N ASP A 203 0.28 -2.31 16.86
CA ASP A 203 -0.74 -2.75 17.80
C ASP A 203 -1.78 -1.65 18.03
N GLN A 204 -2.86 -1.69 17.24
CA GLN A 204 -3.99 -0.80 17.37
C GLN A 204 -3.63 0.69 17.13
N GLU A 205 -2.62 0.96 16.31
CA GLU A 205 -2.16 2.32 16.02
C GLU A 205 -2.95 3.00 14.90
N LEU A 206 -3.37 2.23 13.89
CA LEU A 206 -4.16 2.73 12.76
C LEU A 206 -5.67 2.57 12.99
N ASP A 207 -6.07 1.50 13.65
CA ASP A 207 -7.47 1.18 13.96
C ASP A 207 -7.53 0.43 15.30
N SER A 208 -8.48 0.81 16.14
CA SER A 208 -8.72 0.15 17.43
C SER A 208 -9.20 -1.29 17.18
N GLY A 209 -8.46 -2.26 17.68
CA GLY A 209 -8.71 -3.69 17.44
C GLY A 209 -7.89 -4.30 16.32
N LEU A 210 -7.22 -3.50 15.47
CA LEU A 210 -6.31 -4.02 14.46
C LEU A 210 -4.91 -4.25 15.06
N ARG A 211 -4.39 -5.45 14.93
CA ARG A 211 -3.00 -5.81 15.27
C ARG A 211 -2.35 -6.46 14.08
N SER A 212 -1.12 -6.10 13.77
CA SER A 212 -0.41 -6.66 12.63
C SER A 212 1.08 -6.88 12.93
N LEU A 213 1.63 -7.91 12.30
CA LEU A 213 3.04 -8.26 12.33
C LEU A 213 3.54 -8.31 10.89
N ALA A 214 4.74 -7.80 10.61
CA ALA A 214 5.35 -7.83 9.29
C ALA A 214 6.84 -8.13 9.34
N VAL A 215 7.33 -8.76 8.27
CA VAL A 215 8.75 -8.95 7.99
C VAL A 215 9.08 -8.48 6.58
N PRO A 216 10.30 -7.97 6.30
CA PRO A 216 10.72 -7.65 4.95
C PRO A 216 10.88 -8.94 4.13
N ALA A 217 10.58 -8.87 2.83
CA ALA A 217 10.74 -9.94 1.86
C ALA A 217 11.75 -9.53 0.79
N PHE A 218 12.73 -10.39 0.54
CA PHE A 218 13.81 -10.16 -0.43
C PHE A 218 13.81 -11.28 -1.48
N ASP A 219 14.35 -10.99 -2.67
CA ASP A 219 14.68 -12.00 -3.65
C ASP A 219 16.03 -12.70 -3.34
N ALA A 220 16.42 -13.65 -4.19
CA ALA A 220 17.70 -14.38 -4.05
C ALA A 220 18.93 -13.48 -4.13
N ASN A 221 18.82 -12.35 -4.83
CA ASN A 221 19.90 -11.36 -5.01
C ASN A 221 19.98 -10.35 -3.84
N GLY A 222 19.05 -10.44 -2.88
CA GLY A 222 18.96 -9.51 -1.75
C GLY A 222 18.25 -8.20 -2.08
N LYS A 223 17.57 -8.10 -3.22
CA LYS A 223 16.71 -6.96 -3.56
C LYS A 223 15.43 -7.02 -2.73
N LEU A 224 15.07 -5.92 -2.11
CA LEU A 224 13.81 -5.79 -1.37
C LEU A 224 12.62 -5.86 -2.34
N LEU A 225 11.75 -6.85 -2.15
CA LEU A 225 10.51 -7.02 -2.92
C LEU A 225 9.33 -6.30 -2.28
N GLY A 226 9.37 -6.12 -0.96
CA GLY A 226 8.31 -5.54 -0.16
C GLY A 226 8.35 -6.05 1.28
N ALA A 227 7.23 -5.94 1.99
CA ALA A 227 7.04 -6.56 3.31
C ALA A 227 5.79 -7.44 3.27
N ILE A 228 5.90 -8.65 3.83
CA ILE A 228 4.74 -9.52 4.04
C ILE A 228 4.23 -9.38 5.47
N ASN A 229 2.91 -9.45 5.65
CA ASN A 229 2.30 -9.31 6.96
C ASN A 229 1.20 -10.34 7.24
N ILE A 230 0.88 -10.47 8.53
CA ILE A 230 -0.37 -11.01 9.03
C ILE A 230 -1.11 -9.88 9.74
N SER A 231 -2.41 -9.74 9.44
CA SER A 231 -3.31 -8.79 10.10
C SER A 231 -4.39 -9.54 10.86
N THR A 232 -4.54 -9.20 12.14
CA THR A 232 -5.43 -9.90 13.06
C THR A 232 -6.22 -8.95 13.95
N ASN A 233 -7.25 -9.46 14.63
CA ASN A 233 -7.99 -8.71 15.63
C ASN A 233 -7.31 -8.83 17.01
N ALA A 234 -6.97 -7.70 17.62
CA ALA A 234 -6.26 -7.62 18.89
C ALA A 234 -7.03 -8.21 20.08
N ALA A 235 -8.37 -8.28 19.99
CA ALA A 235 -9.19 -8.94 21.02
C ALA A 235 -9.13 -10.48 20.97
N ARG A 236 -8.71 -11.03 19.81
CA ARG A 236 -8.66 -12.48 19.58
C ARG A 236 -7.25 -13.04 19.64
N VAL A 237 -6.28 -12.31 19.12
CA VAL A 237 -4.88 -12.73 19.06
C VAL A 237 -4.04 -11.79 19.91
N ASP A 238 -3.45 -12.29 20.96
CA ASP A 238 -2.56 -11.55 21.83
C ASP A 238 -1.13 -11.42 21.24
N LEU A 239 -0.28 -10.64 21.90
CA LEU A 239 1.10 -10.43 21.45
C LEU A 239 1.96 -11.69 21.59
N ASP A 240 1.64 -12.55 22.55
CA ASP A 240 2.37 -13.78 22.78
C ASP A 240 2.17 -14.79 21.63
N THR A 241 0.93 -15.00 21.22
CA THR A 241 0.57 -15.78 20.03
C THR A 241 1.23 -15.21 18.77
N LEU A 242 1.20 -13.89 18.62
CA LEU A 242 1.83 -13.21 17.48
C LEU A 242 3.33 -13.51 17.40
N MET A 243 4.01 -13.53 18.54
CA MET A 243 5.45 -13.78 18.62
C MET A 243 5.82 -15.26 18.53
N ARG A 244 5.04 -16.13 19.13
CA ARG A 244 5.38 -17.58 19.18
C ARG A 244 4.97 -18.34 17.93
N GLU A 245 3.87 -17.94 17.29
CA GLU A 245 3.30 -18.69 16.17
C GLU A 245 3.48 -17.95 14.85
N TYR A 246 3.08 -16.67 14.79
CA TYR A 246 3.02 -15.94 13.51
C TYR A 246 4.37 -15.39 13.07
N LEU A 247 5.24 -14.97 13.98
CA LEU A 247 6.58 -14.49 13.59
C LEU A 247 7.43 -15.61 12.96
N PRO A 248 7.54 -16.81 13.54
CA PRO A 248 8.27 -17.93 12.91
C PRO A 248 7.67 -18.31 11.54
N LEU A 249 6.35 -18.28 11.40
CA LEU A 249 5.66 -18.55 10.14
C LEU A 249 6.07 -17.51 9.08
N LEU A 250 5.95 -16.21 9.37
CA LEU A 250 6.32 -15.15 8.43
C LEU A 250 7.81 -15.23 8.06
N GLN A 251 8.70 -15.47 9.02
CA GLN A 251 10.13 -15.60 8.76
C GLN A 251 10.46 -16.81 7.88
N ARG A 252 9.77 -17.94 8.07
CA ARG A 252 9.91 -19.11 7.20
C ARG A 252 9.47 -18.80 5.78
N LYS A 253 8.31 -18.15 5.63
CA LYS A 253 7.74 -17.80 4.34
C LYS A 253 8.56 -16.70 3.63
N ALA A 254 9.15 -15.77 4.35
CA ALA A 254 10.10 -14.80 3.77
C ALA A 254 11.38 -15.47 3.24
N ARG A 255 11.88 -16.53 3.90
CA ARG A 255 13.00 -17.34 3.37
C ARG A 255 12.60 -18.13 2.11
N GLU A 256 11.40 -18.73 2.10
CA GLU A 256 10.86 -19.43 0.93
C GLU A 256 10.77 -18.50 -0.29
N ILE A 257 10.29 -17.27 -0.10
CA ILE A 257 10.29 -16.24 -1.15
C ILE A 257 11.72 -16.01 -1.67
N ARG A 258 12.68 -15.82 -0.78
CA ARG A 258 14.07 -15.56 -1.13
C ARG A 258 14.71 -16.68 -1.92
N GLU A 259 14.36 -17.93 -1.64
CA GLU A 259 14.89 -19.11 -2.33
C GLU A 259 14.25 -19.33 -3.71
N THR A 260 13.03 -18.84 -3.90
CA THR A 260 12.22 -19.12 -5.10
C THR A 260 12.21 -17.97 -6.10
N VAL A 261 12.38 -16.74 -5.63
CA VAL A 261 12.35 -15.52 -6.48
C VAL A 261 13.76 -15.08 -6.81
N SER A 262 14.11 -15.12 -8.09
CA SER A 262 15.43 -14.74 -8.63
C SER A 262 15.39 -13.43 -9.42
#